data_d831506cedb1325fd16006508bb4e38e
#
_entry.id   d831506cedb1325fd16006508bb4e38e
#
_cell.length_a   1.000
_cell.length_b   1.000
_cell.length_c   1.000
_cell.angle_alpha   90.00
_cell.angle_beta   90.00
_cell.angle_gamma   90.00
#
_symmetry.space_group_name_H-M   'P 1'
#
loop_
_entity.id
_entity.type
_entity.pdbx_description
1 polymer ?
#
loop_
_entity_poly.entity_id
_entity_poly.type
_entity_poly.pdbx_seq_one_letter_code
_entity_poly.pdbx_strand_id
1 'polypeptide(L)'
;MHLGTESSISPNNWEWMARPTAPAVGNMPFQINQTVQEAPCVPLLSHSDVASYIETIVNPKSTARPRFDCPAINVRRYQHLQPHPKFFEKTKFHYMFALDLRDEGVELLPRLLASVIEAMRFLGPSYCALSLVGGGGTPDGVYDVLQALRPKIEGMGAKYYLRHPAIYPGTEGEDRIMNLARLRNLVLAPLTNPSPQDSGRYTTETTIIFINDVAICTEDILELVHQRKVQDADMTCAMDYIFEGTFYDIWVSRTLAGDTFFRVPHNGSWEFSGQLLPNSSDALSRERFDARRPFQVFACWNGAVAFHAAPLFRTAIRPGISWSSDVADPRHKADPVRFRRNMEQDGECYMGEPTLFAKDLWYRGFGKIAAVPSVALSYTMSDGEKIKKVKGFVSDVVGDKGPELDETPIPERISWQLTPPKEVLCARTWQTQKWVPWDQSLHETSEKN
;
A
#
# COMPACT_ATOMS: atom_id res chain seq x y z
N MET A 1 -36.16 -0.66 21.14
CA MET A 1 -36.10 -0.64 19.67
C MET A 1 -35.41 0.67 19.29
N HIS A 2 -34.10 0.65 19.15
CA HIS A 2 -33.34 1.72 18.51
C HIS A 2 -32.57 1.04 17.38
N LEU A 3 -33.02 1.32 16.17
CA LEU A 3 -32.33 0.93 14.93
C LEU A 3 -31.10 1.82 14.83
N GLY A 4 -29.92 1.19 14.92
CA GLY A 4 -28.68 1.83 14.60
C GLY A 4 -28.67 2.22 13.12
N THR A 5 -28.35 3.47 12.84
CA THR A 5 -28.19 4.01 11.50
C THR A 5 -26.97 3.39 10.86
N GLU A 6 -27.19 2.48 9.91
CA GLU A 6 -26.18 2.08 8.94
C GLU A 6 -25.71 3.36 8.24
N SER A 7 -24.43 3.70 8.40
CA SER A 7 -23.80 4.76 7.60
C SER A 7 -23.66 4.22 6.17
N SER A 8 -24.70 4.44 5.38
CA SER A 8 -24.67 4.16 3.95
C SER A 8 -23.70 5.15 3.29
N ILE A 9 -22.52 4.68 2.93
CA ILE A 9 -21.66 5.41 2.00
C ILE A 9 -22.40 5.39 0.65
N SER A 10 -23.07 6.50 0.34
CA SER A 10 -23.76 6.65 -0.94
C SER A 10 -22.74 6.62 -2.08
N PRO A 11 -23.02 5.90 -3.19
CA PRO A 11 -22.16 5.89 -4.38
C PRO A 11 -21.85 7.27 -4.96
N ASN A 12 -22.58 8.29 -4.59
CA ASN A 12 -22.44 9.66 -5.06
C ASN A 12 -21.61 10.56 -4.12
N ASN A 13 -21.07 10.05 -3.01
CA ASN A 13 -20.38 10.88 -2.02
C ASN A 13 -18.86 10.94 -2.28
N TRP A 14 -18.46 11.24 -3.54
CA TRP A 14 -17.07 11.43 -3.96
C TRP A 14 -16.56 12.86 -3.69
N GLU A 15 -17.42 13.74 -3.16
CA GLU A 15 -17.05 15.13 -2.84
C GLU A 15 -15.88 15.22 -1.86
N TRP A 16 -15.66 14.20 -1.04
CA TRP A 16 -14.53 14.15 -0.13
C TRP A 16 -13.17 13.94 -0.84
N MET A 17 -13.14 13.31 -2.03
CA MET A 17 -11.92 13.20 -2.85
C MET A 17 -11.59 14.50 -3.57
N ALA A 18 -12.60 15.33 -3.87
CA ALA A 18 -12.51 16.50 -4.73
C ALA A 18 -12.64 17.83 -3.97
N ARG A 19 -12.61 17.86 -2.65
CA ARG A 19 -12.68 19.12 -1.90
C ARG A 19 -11.52 20.03 -2.32
N PRO A 20 -11.80 21.29 -2.72
CA PRO A 20 -10.75 22.24 -3.03
C PRO A 20 -9.89 22.44 -1.78
N THR A 21 -8.60 22.21 -1.92
CA THR A 21 -7.63 22.55 -0.88
C THR A 21 -7.62 24.08 -0.69
N ALA A 22 -7.39 24.51 0.55
CA ALA A 22 -7.14 25.89 0.89
C ALA A 22 -6.03 26.50 -0.01
N PRO A 23 -6.00 27.84 -0.20
CA PRO A 23 -4.97 28.49 -1.00
C PRO A 23 -3.58 28.09 -0.50
N ALA A 24 -2.67 27.87 -1.44
CA ALA A 24 -1.33 27.38 -1.22
C ALA A 24 -0.61 28.14 -0.08
N VAL A 25 -0.44 27.48 1.03
CA VAL A 25 0.55 27.87 2.03
C VAL A 25 1.91 27.56 1.42
N GLY A 26 2.78 28.58 1.31
CA GLY A 26 4.02 28.55 0.56
C GLY A 26 4.82 27.26 0.69
N ASN A 27 5.41 26.86 -0.43
CA ASN A 27 6.21 25.66 -0.58
C ASN A 27 7.41 25.67 0.37
N MET A 28 7.29 24.97 1.49
CA MET A 28 8.49 24.48 2.17
C MET A 28 8.81 23.09 1.62
N PRO A 29 10.05 22.83 1.19
CA PRO A 29 10.48 21.48 0.88
C PRO A 29 10.22 20.62 2.11
N PHE A 30 9.74 19.39 1.89
CA PHE A 30 9.48 18.41 2.96
C PHE A 30 10.77 18.20 3.75
N GLN A 31 10.93 18.90 4.86
CA GLN A 31 12.04 18.68 5.77
C GLN A 31 11.69 17.49 6.65
N ILE A 32 12.38 16.37 6.42
CA ILE A 32 12.29 15.13 7.22
C ILE A 32 12.52 15.40 8.73
N ASN A 33 13.12 16.54 9.07
CA ASN A 33 13.48 16.94 10.43
C ASN A 33 12.41 17.78 11.16
N GLN A 34 11.21 17.95 10.62
CA GLN A 34 10.15 18.57 11.42
C GLN A 34 9.77 17.61 12.55
N THR A 35 9.94 18.07 13.79
CA THR A 35 9.46 17.35 14.97
C THR A 35 7.94 17.26 14.85
N VAL A 36 7.44 16.09 14.53
CA VAL A 36 5.99 15.84 14.49
C VAL A 36 5.50 15.76 15.92
N GLN A 37 4.54 16.61 16.25
CA GLN A 37 3.90 16.60 17.56
C GLN A 37 3.12 15.29 17.71
N GLU A 38 3.34 14.58 18.82
CA GLU A 38 2.52 13.42 19.18
C GLU A 38 1.19 13.89 19.77
N ALA A 39 0.12 13.17 19.48
CA ALA A 39 -1.18 13.42 20.08
C ALA A 39 -1.20 12.96 21.56
N PRO A 40 -2.03 13.59 22.41
CA PRO A 40 -2.17 13.14 23.80
C PRO A 40 -2.76 11.72 23.85
N CYS A 41 -2.16 10.86 24.67
CA CYS A 41 -2.64 9.50 24.91
C CYS A 41 -3.64 9.50 26.06
N VAL A 42 -4.93 9.47 25.72
CA VAL A 42 -5.99 9.25 26.71
C VAL A 42 -6.58 7.87 26.44
N PRO A 43 -6.48 6.92 27.39
CA PRO A 43 -7.06 5.58 27.21
C PRO A 43 -8.58 5.67 27.01
N LEU A 44 -9.10 4.95 26.04
CA LEU A 44 -10.49 4.95 25.65
C LEU A 44 -11.16 3.60 25.87
N LEU A 45 -10.36 2.53 25.72
CA LEU A 45 -10.82 1.17 25.98
C LEU A 45 -10.56 0.76 27.44
N SER A 46 -11.45 -0.05 27.99
CA SER A 46 -11.20 -0.70 29.27
C SER A 46 -10.02 -1.69 29.16
N HIS A 47 -9.35 -1.97 30.28
CA HIS A 47 -8.29 -2.99 30.30
C HIS A 47 -8.78 -4.36 29.83
N SER A 48 -10.04 -4.74 30.15
CA SER A 48 -10.66 -5.99 29.71
C SER A 48 -10.88 -6.02 28.21
N ASP A 49 -11.30 -4.90 27.60
CA ASP A 49 -11.46 -4.79 26.15
C ASP A 49 -10.13 -4.91 25.43
N VAL A 50 -9.11 -4.15 25.87
CA VAL A 50 -7.77 -4.25 25.33
C VAL A 50 -7.23 -5.68 25.44
N ALA A 51 -7.39 -6.34 26.61
CA ALA A 51 -6.96 -7.72 26.78
C ALA A 51 -7.69 -8.68 25.81
N SER A 52 -8.98 -8.47 25.58
CA SER A 52 -9.77 -9.25 24.63
C SER A 52 -9.29 -9.07 23.17
N TYR A 53 -8.93 -7.83 22.78
CA TYR A 53 -8.32 -7.57 21.47
C TYR A 53 -6.98 -8.27 21.32
N ILE A 54 -6.09 -8.10 22.31
CA ILE A 54 -4.75 -8.71 22.29
C ILE A 54 -4.85 -10.23 22.20
N GLU A 55 -5.73 -10.85 22.99
CA GLU A 55 -5.95 -12.30 22.95
C GLU A 55 -6.38 -12.76 21.54
N THR A 56 -7.34 -12.06 20.93
CA THR A 56 -7.82 -12.41 19.59
C THR A 56 -6.75 -12.21 18.51
N ILE A 57 -5.93 -11.17 18.65
CA ILE A 57 -4.87 -10.85 17.69
C ILE A 57 -3.72 -11.87 17.74
N VAL A 58 -3.29 -12.25 18.94
CA VAL A 58 -2.10 -13.12 19.09
C VAL A 58 -2.39 -14.61 19.09
N ASN A 59 -3.62 -15.01 19.41
CA ASN A 59 -4.06 -16.40 19.48
C ASN A 59 -4.99 -16.76 18.30
N PRO A 60 -4.51 -17.55 17.34
CA PRO A 60 -5.33 -17.95 16.18
C PRO A 60 -6.62 -18.70 16.55
N LYS A 61 -6.67 -19.30 17.73
CA LYS A 61 -7.83 -20.09 18.22
C LYS A 61 -8.77 -19.28 19.11
N SER A 62 -8.48 -18.01 19.36
CA SER A 62 -9.31 -17.16 20.20
C SER A 62 -10.67 -16.89 19.55
N THR A 63 -11.71 -16.96 20.37
CA THR A 63 -13.09 -16.57 20.05
C THR A 63 -13.56 -15.35 20.84
N ALA A 64 -12.62 -14.66 21.48
CA ALA A 64 -12.94 -13.52 22.35
C ALA A 64 -13.55 -12.33 21.58
N ARG A 65 -13.21 -12.19 20.31
CA ARG A 65 -13.82 -11.21 19.39
C ARG A 65 -14.04 -11.80 17.99
N PRO A 66 -15.05 -11.32 17.26
CA PRO A 66 -15.32 -11.78 15.90
C PRO A 66 -14.16 -11.45 14.95
N ARG A 67 -13.90 -12.35 14.04
CA ARG A 67 -13.06 -12.16 12.84
C ARG A 67 -13.46 -13.22 11.82
N PHE A 68 -13.38 -12.94 10.53
CA PHE A 68 -13.63 -13.99 9.55
C PHE A 68 -12.44 -14.95 9.45
N ASP A 69 -12.74 -16.19 9.12
CA ASP A 69 -11.73 -17.22 8.99
C ASP A 69 -10.95 -17.09 7.69
N CYS A 70 -9.65 -17.31 7.81
CA CYS A 70 -8.75 -17.39 6.67
C CYS A 70 -8.27 -18.81 6.47
N PRO A 71 -7.97 -19.22 5.22
CA PRO A 71 -7.37 -20.52 4.93
C PRO A 71 -6.03 -20.72 5.62
N ALA A 72 -5.65 -21.97 5.81
CA ALA A 72 -4.32 -22.31 6.25
C ALA A 72 -3.28 -21.91 5.19
N ILE A 73 -2.09 -21.51 5.64
CA ILE A 73 -1.01 -21.09 4.74
C ILE A 73 -0.54 -22.29 3.89
N ASN A 74 -0.45 -22.12 2.58
CA ASN A 74 0.23 -23.05 1.70
C ASN A 74 1.76 -22.94 1.95
N VAL A 75 2.28 -23.74 2.89
CA VAL A 75 3.69 -23.71 3.27
C VAL A 75 4.60 -23.99 2.09
N ARG A 76 4.21 -24.94 1.19
CA ARG A 76 5.01 -25.29 0.02
C ARG A 76 5.22 -24.09 -0.91
N ARG A 77 4.18 -23.27 -1.15
CA ARG A 77 4.26 -22.12 -2.02
C ARG A 77 5.18 -21.04 -1.45
N TYR A 78 5.12 -20.80 -0.14
CA TYR A 78 5.79 -19.67 0.50
C TYR A 78 7.06 -20.02 1.26
N GLN A 79 7.47 -21.31 1.35
CA GLN A 79 8.65 -21.71 2.14
C GLN A 79 9.95 -21.02 1.74
N HIS A 80 10.09 -20.61 0.46
CA HIS A 80 11.26 -19.88 -0.03
C HIS A 80 11.37 -18.46 0.53
N LEU A 81 10.30 -17.94 1.16
CA LEU A 81 10.29 -16.65 1.87
C LEU A 81 10.83 -16.79 3.30
N GLN A 82 10.87 -18.00 3.83
CA GLN A 82 11.36 -18.24 5.19
C GLN A 82 12.88 -18.05 5.30
N PRO A 83 13.38 -17.72 6.48
CA PRO A 83 14.80 -17.54 6.71
C PRO A 83 15.62 -18.80 6.34
N HIS A 84 16.62 -18.59 5.52
CA HIS A 84 17.59 -19.65 5.23
C HIS A 84 18.98 -19.18 5.68
N PRO A 85 19.72 -19.97 6.51
CA PRO A 85 20.98 -19.54 7.13
C PRO A 85 22.04 -19.02 6.16
N LYS A 86 22.00 -19.46 4.89
CA LYS A 86 22.96 -19.01 3.85
C LYS A 86 22.63 -17.64 3.25
N PHE A 87 21.36 -17.19 3.35
CA PHE A 87 20.88 -16.00 2.64
C PHE A 87 20.37 -14.90 3.57
N PHE A 88 20.13 -15.23 4.84
CA PHE A 88 19.55 -14.33 5.82
C PHE A 88 20.57 -13.99 6.92
N GLU A 89 21.04 -12.76 6.91
CA GLU A 89 21.86 -12.26 8.00
C GLU A 89 20.98 -11.98 9.22
N LYS A 90 21.29 -12.60 10.37
CA LYS A 90 20.52 -12.45 11.63
C LYS A 90 20.44 -11.01 12.14
N THR A 91 21.38 -10.16 11.74
CA THR A 91 21.43 -8.75 12.15
C THR A 91 20.58 -7.83 11.29
N LYS A 92 20.06 -8.32 10.15
CA LYS A 92 19.29 -7.51 9.19
C LYS A 92 17.80 -7.78 9.28
N PHE A 93 17.01 -6.75 8.99
CA PHE A 93 15.58 -6.89 8.76
C PHE A 93 15.34 -7.17 7.27
N HIS A 94 14.79 -8.32 6.99
CA HIS A 94 14.42 -8.74 5.62
C HIS A 94 13.01 -8.29 5.25
N TYR A 95 12.16 -8.10 6.26
CA TYR A 95 10.78 -7.68 6.10
C TYR A 95 10.44 -6.52 7.03
N MET A 96 9.82 -5.48 6.50
CA MET A 96 9.27 -4.38 7.25
C MET A 96 7.77 -4.28 6.98
N PHE A 97 6.97 -4.59 7.97
CA PHE A 97 5.54 -4.33 7.95
C PHE A 97 5.30 -2.88 8.33
N ALA A 98 4.57 -2.16 7.50
CA ALA A 98 4.29 -0.74 7.62
C ALA A 98 2.77 -0.52 7.57
N LEU A 99 2.16 0.03 8.61
CA LEU A 99 0.73 0.26 8.68
C LEU A 99 0.43 1.68 9.18
N ASP A 100 -0.47 2.36 8.47
CA ASP A 100 -1.08 3.62 8.86
C ASP A 100 -2.55 3.35 9.21
N LEU A 101 -2.87 3.27 10.51
CA LEU A 101 -4.16 2.87 11.04
C LEU A 101 -4.87 4.07 11.67
N ARG A 102 -6.08 4.35 11.19
CA ARG A 102 -6.89 5.50 11.61
C ARG A 102 -8.33 5.05 11.94
N ASP A 103 -9.02 5.90 12.56
CA ASP A 103 -10.42 6.07 13.00
C ASP A 103 -11.47 4.97 12.78
N GLU A 104 -11.32 4.07 11.85
CA GLU A 104 -12.38 3.12 11.46
C GLU A 104 -12.07 1.69 11.88
N GLY A 105 -11.08 1.53 12.74
CA GLY A 105 -10.36 0.29 12.69
C GLY A 105 -10.33 -0.59 13.89
N VAL A 106 -10.86 -0.20 15.07
CA VAL A 106 -10.73 -1.08 16.23
C VAL A 106 -11.36 -2.46 15.99
N GLU A 107 -12.48 -2.53 15.29
CA GLU A 107 -13.13 -3.80 14.92
C GLU A 107 -12.39 -4.58 13.85
N LEU A 108 -11.63 -3.90 12.98
CA LEU A 108 -10.82 -4.51 11.94
C LEU A 108 -9.52 -5.12 12.48
N LEU A 109 -8.98 -4.58 13.58
CA LEU A 109 -7.70 -4.98 14.17
C LEU A 109 -7.55 -6.49 14.41
N PRO A 110 -8.58 -7.24 14.90
CA PRO A 110 -8.45 -8.67 15.12
C PRO A 110 -8.05 -9.43 13.86
N ARG A 111 -8.61 -9.08 12.70
CA ARG A 111 -8.26 -9.77 11.46
C ARG A 111 -6.95 -9.25 10.89
N LEU A 112 -6.81 -7.95 10.77
CA LEU A 112 -5.64 -7.30 10.20
C LEU A 112 -4.35 -7.67 10.94
N LEU A 113 -4.30 -7.40 12.25
CA LEU A 113 -3.09 -7.62 13.03
C LEU A 113 -2.80 -9.10 13.28
N ALA A 114 -3.84 -9.95 13.39
CA ALA A 114 -3.62 -11.39 13.46
C ALA A 114 -2.93 -11.90 12.20
N SER A 115 -3.36 -11.46 11.00
CA SER A 115 -2.74 -11.85 9.74
C SER A 115 -1.31 -11.36 9.61
N VAL A 116 -1.02 -10.14 10.07
CA VAL A 116 0.34 -9.59 10.11
C VAL A 116 1.22 -10.42 11.04
N ILE A 117 0.75 -10.73 12.25
CA ILE A 117 1.52 -11.53 13.22
C ILE A 117 1.78 -12.94 12.72
N GLU A 118 0.79 -13.58 12.11
CA GLU A 118 0.95 -14.91 11.52
C GLU A 118 1.95 -14.88 10.35
N ALA A 119 1.90 -13.85 9.50
CA ALA A 119 2.90 -13.63 8.46
C ALA A 119 4.31 -13.44 9.04
N MET A 120 4.46 -12.63 10.10
CA MET A 120 5.74 -12.45 10.79
C MET A 120 6.26 -13.74 11.41
N ARG A 121 5.37 -14.57 12.01
CA ARG A 121 5.74 -15.89 12.53
C ARG A 121 6.25 -16.81 11.44
N PHE A 122 5.59 -16.81 10.29
CA PHE A 122 5.99 -17.60 9.13
C PHE A 122 7.33 -17.13 8.54
N LEU A 123 7.51 -15.81 8.41
CA LEU A 123 8.71 -15.19 7.82
C LEU A 123 9.91 -15.13 8.78
N GLY A 124 9.75 -15.56 10.05
CA GLY A 124 10.76 -15.51 11.07
C GLY A 124 10.80 -14.14 11.80
N PRO A 125 10.22 -14.04 13.00
CA PRO A 125 10.03 -12.76 13.71
C PRO A 125 11.31 -11.92 13.86
N SER A 126 12.44 -12.55 14.11
CA SER A 126 13.72 -11.84 14.30
C SER A 126 14.23 -11.12 13.02
N TYR A 127 13.69 -11.47 11.87
CA TYR A 127 13.97 -10.82 10.58
C TYR A 127 12.93 -9.77 10.21
N CYS A 128 11.94 -9.55 11.09
CA CYS A 128 10.82 -8.65 10.86
C CYS A 128 10.89 -7.40 11.73
N ALA A 129 10.49 -6.28 11.15
CA ALA A 129 10.14 -5.06 11.87
C ALA A 129 8.67 -4.73 11.60
N LEU A 130 7.94 -4.31 12.63
CA LEU A 130 6.57 -3.80 12.52
C LEU A 130 6.56 -2.33 12.91
N SER A 131 6.19 -1.47 11.96
CA SER A 131 6.08 -0.03 12.15
C SER A 131 4.65 0.42 11.94
N LEU A 132 4.10 1.08 12.94
CA LEU A 132 2.73 1.50 13.02
C LEU A 132 2.64 3.01 13.28
N VAL A 133 1.75 3.66 12.56
CA VAL A 133 1.20 4.95 12.92
C VAL A 133 -0.25 4.71 13.29
N GLY A 134 -0.65 5.10 14.48
CA GLY A 134 -1.99 4.82 14.99
C GLY A 134 -2.61 6.04 15.64
N GLY A 135 -3.87 6.23 15.37
CA GLY A 135 -4.64 7.34 15.89
C GLY A 135 -4.23 8.69 15.27
N GLY A 136 -5.01 9.65 15.32
CA GLY A 136 -4.68 10.97 14.77
C GLY A 136 -5.93 11.77 14.40
N GLY A 137 -7.07 11.37 14.86
CA GLY A 137 -8.29 12.07 14.54
C GLY A 137 -9.35 11.87 15.60
N THR A 138 -10.11 10.83 15.48
CA THR A 138 -11.15 10.50 16.44
C THR A 138 -10.67 9.44 17.41
N PRO A 139 -11.07 9.54 18.69
CA PRO A 139 -10.73 8.55 19.66
C PRO A 139 -11.57 7.29 19.44
N ASP A 140 -10.94 6.24 18.90
CA ASP A 140 -11.58 4.95 18.62
C ASP A 140 -11.02 3.76 19.43
N GLY A 141 -9.92 4.00 20.19
CA GLY A 141 -9.25 2.97 20.98
C GLY A 141 -8.23 2.13 20.22
N VAL A 142 -8.01 2.37 18.93
CA VAL A 142 -6.96 1.68 18.14
C VAL A 142 -5.60 1.81 18.82
N TYR A 143 -5.24 3.02 19.26
CA TYR A 143 -3.94 3.26 19.89
C TYR A 143 -3.73 2.46 21.17
N ASP A 144 -4.76 2.27 21.99
CA ASP A 144 -4.68 1.47 23.23
C ASP A 144 -4.28 0.03 22.92
N VAL A 145 -4.90 -0.56 21.89
CA VAL A 145 -4.60 -1.91 21.44
C VAL A 145 -3.18 -1.99 20.88
N LEU A 146 -2.78 -1.03 20.03
CA LEU A 146 -1.44 -1.00 19.45
C LEU A 146 -0.35 -0.86 20.52
N GLN A 147 -0.57 -0.01 21.52
CA GLN A 147 0.37 0.14 22.64
C GLN A 147 0.51 -1.15 23.44
N ALA A 148 -0.60 -1.83 23.74
CA ALA A 148 -0.61 -3.08 24.48
C ALA A 148 -0.02 -4.27 23.71
N LEU A 149 0.05 -4.17 22.36
CA LEU A 149 0.60 -5.21 21.49
C LEU A 149 2.13 -5.29 21.57
N ARG A 150 2.83 -4.18 21.89
CA ARG A 150 4.31 -4.09 21.92
C ARG A 150 5.00 -5.27 22.61
N PRO A 151 4.69 -5.61 23.88
CA PRO A 151 5.40 -6.69 24.58
C PRO A 151 5.20 -8.06 23.90
N LYS A 152 4.11 -8.25 23.18
CA LYS A 152 3.85 -9.50 22.45
C LYS A 152 4.73 -9.60 21.20
N ILE A 153 4.86 -8.52 20.44
CA ILE A 153 5.69 -8.48 19.24
C ILE A 153 7.18 -8.57 19.60
N GLU A 154 7.63 -7.79 20.58
CA GLU A 154 9.03 -7.80 21.02
C GLU A 154 9.38 -9.14 21.67
N GLY A 155 8.45 -9.77 22.42
CA GLY A 155 8.59 -11.10 22.98
C GLY A 155 8.72 -12.22 21.93
N MET A 156 8.24 -12.02 20.71
CA MET A 156 8.48 -12.93 19.58
C MET A 156 9.87 -12.72 18.93
N GLY A 157 10.60 -11.69 19.31
CA GLY A 157 11.90 -11.33 18.74
C GLY A 157 11.84 -10.35 17.58
N ALA A 158 10.68 -9.83 17.23
CA ALA A 158 10.53 -8.82 16.20
C ALA A 158 10.73 -7.41 16.76
N LYS A 159 11.10 -6.46 15.89
CA LYS A 159 11.20 -5.05 16.27
C LYS A 159 9.84 -4.37 16.13
N TYR A 160 9.51 -3.48 17.07
CA TYR A 160 8.24 -2.77 17.11
C TYR A 160 8.42 -1.26 17.22
N TYR A 161 7.82 -0.52 16.30
CA TYR A 161 7.76 0.93 16.31
C TYR A 161 6.30 1.38 16.30
N LEU A 162 5.96 2.32 17.13
CA LEU A 162 4.63 2.90 17.21
C LEU A 162 4.74 4.41 17.38
N ARG A 163 4.03 5.16 16.55
CA ARG A 163 3.88 6.61 16.60
C ARG A 163 2.40 6.98 16.68
N HIS A 164 2.13 8.07 17.37
CA HIS A 164 0.80 8.64 17.54
C HIS A 164 0.80 10.14 17.17
N PRO A 165 1.01 10.48 15.88
CA PRO A 165 1.14 11.87 15.47
C PRO A 165 -0.18 12.62 15.56
N ALA A 166 -0.12 13.91 15.93
CA ALA A 166 -1.25 14.83 15.87
C ALA A 166 -1.46 15.34 14.41
N ILE A 167 -1.61 14.40 13.48
CA ILE A 167 -1.88 14.67 12.05
C ILE A 167 -3.17 13.95 11.68
N TYR A 168 -4.14 14.70 11.16
CA TYR A 168 -5.39 14.14 10.67
C TYR A 168 -5.66 14.58 9.22
N PRO A 169 -5.72 13.63 8.26
CA PRO A 169 -5.91 13.97 6.84
C PRO A 169 -7.25 14.63 6.50
N GLY A 170 -8.24 14.50 7.39
CA GLY A 170 -9.56 15.12 7.25
C GLY A 170 -9.68 16.51 7.87
N THR A 171 -8.61 17.10 8.43
CA THR A 171 -8.66 18.42 9.03
C THR A 171 -9.08 19.47 7.99
N GLU A 172 -10.12 20.22 8.31
CA GLU A 172 -10.64 21.26 7.43
C GLU A 172 -9.56 22.33 7.18
N GLY A 173 -9.39 22.72 5.93
CA GLY A 173 -8.40 23.73 5.53
C GLY A 173 -6.97 23.19 5.33
N GLU A 174 -6.71 21.91 5.63
CA GLU A 174 -5.41 21.28 5.39
C GLU A 174 -5.38 20.47 4.09
N ASP A 175 -4.18 20.31 3.52
CA ASP A 175 -3.96 19.47 2.34
C ASP A 175 -3.98 17.98 2.74
N ARG A 176 -5.07 17.30 2.40
CA ARG A 176 -5.26 15.87 2.71
C ARG A 176 -4.13 15.00 2.16
N ILE A 177 -3.71 15.22 0.92
CA ILE A 177 -2.66 14.40 0.26
C ILE A 177 -1.31 14.62 0.95
N MET A 178 -1.02 15.87 1.35
CA MET A 178 0.20 16.18 2.11
C MET A 178 0.19 15.46 3.46
N ASN A 179 -0.93 15.46 4.18
CA ASN A 179 -1.03 14.80 5.48
C ASN A 179 -0.92 13.27 5.35
N LEU A 180 -1.55 12.66 4.34
CA LEU A 180 -1.36 11.25 4.02
C LEU A 180 0.10 10.92 3.70
N ALA A 181 0.75 11.73 2.88
CA ALA A 181 2.16 11.56 2.55
C ALA A 181 3.06 11.65 3.80
N ARG A 182 2.78 12.58 4.71
CA ARG A 182 3.49 12.70 6.00
C ARG A 182 3.32 11.45 6.86
N LEU A 183 2.11 10.94 7.00
CA LEU A 183 1.83 9.74 7.79
C LEU A 183 2.54 8.52 7.21
N ARG A 184 2.47 8.30 5.89
CA ARG A 184 3.18 7.19 5.23
C ARG A 184 4.70 7.29 5.39
N ASN A 185 5.26 8.50 5.30
CA ASN A 185 6.69 8.70 5.56
C ASN A 185 7.06 8.46 7.02
N LEU A 186 6.19 8.78 7.98
CA LEU A 186 6.40 8.48 9.40
C LEU A 186 6.42 6.96 9.66
N VAL A 187 5.53 6.21 9.01
CA VAL A 187 5.55 4.75 9.07
C VAL A 187 6.88 4.19 8.55
N LEU A 188 7.45 4.80 7.50
CA LEU A 188 8.73 4.38 6.92
C LEU A 188 9.96 4.97 7.63
N ALA A 189 9.78 5.88 8.60
CA ALA A 189 10.88 6.55 9.26
C ALA A 189 11.92 5.60 9.91
N PRO A 190 11.54 4.45 10.52
CA PRO A 190 12.54 3.53 11.07
C PRO A 190 13.54 3.01 10.04
N LEU A 191 13.14 2.90 8.77
CA LEU A 191 14.03 2.51 7.67
C LEU A 191 14.78 3.71 7.10
N THR A 192 14.08 4.84 6.89
CA THR A 192 14.63 5.98 6.15
C THR A 192 15.46 6.93 7.02
N ASN A 193 15.23 6.88 8.33
CA ASN A 193 15.96 7.62 9.37
C ASN A 193 16.11 6.74 10.63
N PRO A 194 16.88 5.65 10.54
CA PRO A 194 16.99 4.68 11.62
C PRO A 194 17.64 5.28 12.86
N SER A 195 17.24 4.80 14.04
CA SER A 195 17.93 5.08 15.28
C SER A 195 19.37 4.54 15.24
N PRO A 196 20.30 5.05 16.07
CA PRO A 196 21.65 4.50 16.15
C PRO A 196 21.70 2.98 16.39
N GLN A 197 20.77 2.45 17.18
CA GLN A 197 20.67 1.01 17.48
C GLN A 197 20.18 0.19 16.27
N ASP A 198 19.43 0.80 15.37
CA ASP A 198 18.87 0.14 14.19
C ASP A 198 19.63 0.50 12.90
N SER A 199 20.66 1.32 13.01
CA SER A 199 21.51 1.72 11.89
C SER A 199 22.13 0.49 11.22
N GLY A 200 21.98 0.43 9.91
CA GLY A 200 22.49 -0.67 9.09
C GLY A 200 21.68 -1.99 9.19
N ARG A 201 20.59 -2.04 9.97
CA ARG A 201 19.72 -3.23 10.01
C ARG A 201 18.82 -3.35 8.79
N TYR A 202 18.44 -2.22 8.18
CA TYR A 202 17.73 -2.19 6.91
C TYR A 202 18.70 -2.13 5.75
N THR A 203 18.36 -2.79 4.65
CA THR A 203 19.18 -2.83 3.44
C THR A 203 18.32 -2.56 2.20
N THR A 204 18.95 -2.38 1.07
CA THR A 204 18.24 -2.29 -0.22
C THR A 204 17.39 -3.53 -0.50
N GLU A 205 17.77 -4.69 0.04
CA GLU A 205 17.06 -5.96 -0.14
C GLU A 205 15.85 -6.14 0.81
N THR A 206 15.67 -5.24 1.77
CA THR A 206 14.50 -5.28 2.68
C THR A 206 13.22 -5.18 1.84
N THR A 207 12.28 -6.08 2.07
CA THR A 207 10.92 -6.00 1.50
C THR A 207 10.03 -5.22 2.45
N ILE A 208 9.42 -4.15 1.96
CA ILE A 208 8.42 -3.38 2.69
C ILE A 208 7.05 -3.94 2.32
N ILE A 209 6.24 -4.25 3.33
CA ILE A 209 4.87 -4.72 3.20
C ILE A 209 4.01 -3.62 3.82
N PHE A 210 3.45 -2.75 2.97
CA PHE A 210 2.63 -1.65 3.42
C PHE A 210 1.16 -2.03 3.31
N ILE A 211 0.43 -1.95 4.41
CA ILE A 211 -0.96 -2.39 4.51
C ILE A 211 -1.78 -1.25 5.09
N ASN A 212 -2.85 -0.89 4.41
CA ASN A 212 -3.85 0.03 4.91
C ASN A 212 -4.79 -0.68 5.93
N ASP A 213 -5.80 0.02 6.37
CA ASP A 213 -6.93 -0.45 7.18
C ASP A 213 -7.86 -1.38 6.38
N VAL A 214 -7.38 -2.56 6.04
CA VAL A 214 -8.08 -3.57 5.20
C VAL A 214 -8.23 -4.91 5.91
N ALA A 215 -9.31 -5.61 5.59
CA ALA A 215 -9.50 -7.01 5.96
C ALA A 215 -8.63 -7.90 5.06
N ILE A 216 -7.60 -8.50 5.65
CA ILE A 216 -6.56 -9.23 4.93
C ILE A 216 -6.24 -10.56 5.61
N CYS A 217 -6.02 -11.61 4.84
CA CYS A 217 -5.53 -12.90 5.32
C CYS A 217 -4.01 -12.98 5.25
N THR A 218 -3.43 -13.88 6.02
CA THR A 218 -1.98 -14.13 6.02
C THR A 218 -1.48 -14.53 4.64
N GLU A 219 -2.23 -15.35 3.91
CA GLU A 219 -1.86 -15.77 2.56
C GLU A 219 -1.87 -14.61 1.55
N ASP A 220 -2.74 -13.60 1.72
CA ASP A 220 -2.74 -12.38 0.89
C ASP A 220 -1.41 -11.64 1.01
N ILE A 221 -0.94 -11.48 2.25
CA ILE A 221 0.35 -10.85 2.55
C ILE A 221 1.50 -11.63 1.92
N LEU A 222 1.51 -12.95 2.14
CA LEU A 222 2.56 -13.82 1.64
C LEU A 222 2.56 -13.90 0.11
N GLU A 223 1.39 -13.87 -0.54
CA GLU A 223 1.27 -13.87 -1.99
C GLU A 223 1.83 -12.58 -2.61
N LEU A 224 1.56 -11.40 -2.03
CA LEU A 224 2.17 -10.16 -2.49
C LEU A 224 3.70 -10.22 -2.42
N VAL A 225 4.26 -10.73 -1.32
CA VAL A 225 5.71 -10.89 -1.17
C VAL A 225 6.27 -11.95 -2.12
N HIS A 226 5.55 -13.07 -2.30
CA HIS A 226 5.90 -14.13 -3.23
C HIS A 226 5.99 -13.59 -4.65
N GLN A 227 4.92 -12.97 -5.14
CA GLN A 227 4.87 -12.43 -6.49
C GLN A 227 5.95 -11.36 -6.70
N ARG A 228 6.18 -10.47 -5.72
CA ARG A 228 7.28 -9.51 -5.81
C ARG A 228 8.62 -10.20 -6.07
N LYS A 229 8.92 -11.30 -5.34
CA LYS A 229 10.21 -11.99 -5.45
C LYS A 229 10.33 -12.83 -6.72
N VAL A 230 9.32 -13.66 -7.02
CA VAL A 230 9.42 -14.61 -8.16
C VAL A 230 9.29 -13.91 -9.52
N GLN A 231 8.62 -12.76 -9.57
CA GLN A 231 8.51 -11.91 -10.76
C GLN A 231 9.69 -10.93 -10.91
N ASP A 232 10.58 -10.83 -9.93
CA ASP A 232 11.57 -9.74 -9.82
C ASP A 232 10.89 -8.36 -9.96
N ALA A 233 9.75 -8.20 -9.31
CA ALA A 233 8.99 -6.97 -9.32
C ALA A 233 9.58 -5.96 -8.32
N ASP A 234 9.53 -4.67 -8.67
CA ASP A 234 9.86 -3.59 -7.75
C ASP A 234 8.74 -3.36 -6.73
N MET A 235 7.48 -3.54 -7.19
CA MET A 235 6.29 -3.42 -6.36
C MET A 235 5.18 -4.33 -6.84
N THR A 236 4.45 -4.94 -5.91
CA THR A 236 3.20 -5.67 -6.15
C THR A 236 2.09 -5.10 -5.30
N CYS A 237 0.89 -4.98 -5.87
CA CYS A 237 -0.29 -4.45 -5.20
C CYS A 237 -1.41 -5.49 -5.18
N ALA A 238 -2.22 -5.45 -4.16
CA ALA A 238 -3.49 -6.18 -4.11
C ALA A 238 -4.53 -5.59 -5.10
N MET A 239 -5.75 -6.08 -5.02
CA MET A 239 -6.95 -5.49 -5.62
C MET A 239 -7.96 -5.24 -4.50
N ASP A 240 -8.38 -4.00 -4.31
CA ASP A 240 -9.36 -3.64 -3.30
C ASP A 240 -10.75 -3.42 -3.91
N TYR A 241 -11.74 -3.79 -3.13
CA TYR A 241 -13.13 -3.78 -3.56
C TYR A 241 -14.04 -3.21 -2.49
N ILE A 242 -15.10 -2.54 -2.95
CA ILE A 242 -16.21 -2.08 -2.14
C ILE A 242 -17.51 -2.72 -2.65
N PHE A 243 -18.56 -2.66 -1.84
CA PHE A 243 -19.87 -3.25 -2.18
C PHE A 243 -19.73 -4.71 -2.68
N GLU A 244 -20.48 -5.09 -3.67
CA GLU A 244 -20.51 -6.45 -4.23
C GLU A 244 -19.40 -6.76 -5.25
N GLY A 245 -18.23 -6.14 -5.10
CA GLY A 245 -17.06 -6.42 -5.93
C GLY A 245 -16.69 -5.33 -6.92
N THR A 246 -17.13 -4.11 -6.68
CA THR A 246 -16.69 -2.92 -7.41
C THR A 246 -15.27 -2.55 -6.99
N PHE A 247 -14.35 -2.42 -7.95
CA PHE A 247 -12.98 -1.99 -7.68
C PHE A 247 -12.96 -0.56 -7.12
N TYR A 248 -12.22 -0.36 -6.01
CA TYR A 248 -12.29 0.88 -5.24
C TYR A 248 -11.24 1.92 -5.64
N ASP A 249 -9.96 1.54 -5.70
CA ASP A 249 -8.83 2.50 -5.80
C ASP A 249 -8.62 3.05 -7.22
N ILE A 250 -9.73 3.37 -7.89
CA ILE A 250 -9.75 3.84 -9.29
C ILE A 250 -9.03 5.18 -9.48
N TRP A 251 -8.99 6.01 -8.44
CA TRP A 251 -8.34 7.31 -8.51
C TRP A 251 -6.82 7.21 -8.50
N VAL A 252 -6.26 6.20 -7.84
CA VAL A 252 -4.82 5.93 -7.73
C VAL A 252 -4.32 5.09 -8.91
N SER A 253 -5.06 4.04 -9.26
CA SER A 253 -4.59 3.02 -10.19
C SER A 253 -4.56 3.50 -11.64
N ARG A 254 -3.46 3.18 -12.34
CA ARG A 254 -3.29 3.43 -13.77
C ARG A 254 -2.74 2.18 -14.44
N THR A 255 -3.36 1.81 -15.56
CA THR A 255 -2.86 0.74 -16.42
C THR A 255 -1.51 1.09 -17.02
N LEU A 256 -0.87 0.17 -17.69
CA LEU A 256 0.36 0.44 -18.44
C LEU A 256 0.13 1.35 -19.67
N ALA A 257 -1.12 1.50 -20.09
CA ALA A 257 -1.52 2.49 -21.11
C ALA A 257 -1.74 3.90 -20.50
N GLY A 258 -1.61 4.07 -19.19
CA GLY A 258 -1.82 5.35 -18.48
C GLY A 258 -3.26 5.64 -18.09
N ASP A 259 -4.21 4.77 -18.43
CA ASP A 259 -5.64 4.94 -18.18
C ASP A 259 -6.05 4.39 -16.80
N THR A 260 -7.22 4.75 -16.33
CA THR A 260 -7.83 4.15 -15.13
C THR A 260 -8.25 2.70 -15.37
N PHE A 261 -8.40 1.89 -14.29
CA PHE A 261 -8.77 0.47 -14.43
C PHE A 261 -10.18 0.26 -14.97
N PHE A 262 -11.06 1.21 -14.84
CA PHE A 262 -12.30 1.31 -15.62
C PHE A 262 -12.55 2.77 -15.95
N ARG A 263 -13.32 2.99 -17.01
CA ARG A 263 -13.64 4.35 -17.46
C ARG A 263 -14.55 5.06 -16.45
N VAL A 264 -14.17 6.24 -16.02
CA VAL A 264 -15.04 7.15 -15.27
C VAL A 264 -15.35 8.35 -16.18
N PRO A 265 -16.63 8.55 -16.59
CA PRO A 265 -17.02 9.67 -17.40
C PRO A 265 -16.86 11.02 -16.68
N HIS A 266 -16.90 12.12 -17.44
CA HIS A 266 -16.80 13.49 -16.88
C HIS A 266 -17.90 13.86 -15.88
N ASN A 267 -19.01 13.14 -15.84
CA ASN A 267 -20.03 13.30 -14.79
C ASN A 267 -19.68 12.58 -13.48
N GLY A 268 -18.60 11.80 -13.46
CA GLY A 268 -18.15 11.06 -12.31
C GLY A 268 -18.94 9.77 -12.02
N SER A 269 -19.78 9.30 -12.93
CA SER A 269 -20.54 8.07 -12.73
C SER A 269 -19.66 6.82 -12.75
N TRP A 270 -20.08 5.78 -12.04
CA TRP A 270 -19.40 4.48 -12.00
C TRP A 270 -20.15 3.41 -12.82
N GLU A 271 -20.89 3.83 -13.82
CA GLU A 271 -21.65 2.93 -14.70
C GLU A 271 -20.79 1.88 -15.42
N PHE A 272 -19.50 2.18 -15.63
CA PHE A 272 -18.55 1.24 -16.24
C PHE A 272 -17.72 0.43 -15.25
N SER A 273 -18.01 0.51 -13.94
CA SER A 273 -17.20 -0.17 -12.90
C SER A 273 -17.16 -1.70 -13.03
N GLY A 274 -18.16 -2.30 -13.66
CA GLY A 274 -18.17 -3.73 -13.97
C GLY A 274 -17.25 -4.14 -15.13
N GLN A 275 -16.66 -3.19 -15.85
CA GLN A 275 -15.80 -3.41 -17.02
C GLN A 275 -14.36 -3.05 -16.70
N LEU A 276 -13.71 -3.82 -15.82
CA LEU A 276 -12.31 -3.59 -15.51
C LEU A 276 -11.41 -3.86 -16.71
N LEU A 277 -10.40 -3.02 -16.89
CA LEU A 277 -9.38 -3.12 -17.96
C LEU A 277 -9.99 -3.22 -19.37
N PRO A 278 -10.92 -2.32 -19.75
CA PRO A 278 -11.67 -2.44 -20.99
C PRO A 278 -10.86 -2.07 -22.24
N ASN A 279 -9.66 -1.53 -22.06
CA ASN A 279 -8.91 -0.91 -23.15
C ASN A 279 -8.26 -1.98 -24.05
N SER A 280 -8.58 -1.91 -25.33
CA SER A 280 -7.97 -2.78 -26.35
C SER A 280 -6.46 -2.56 -26.52
N SER A 281 -5.91 -1.42 -26.08
CA SER A 281 -4.47 -1.17 -26.11
C SER A 281 -3.69 -1.94 -25.04
N ASP A 282 -4.39 -2.50 -24.06
CA ASP A 282 -3.82 -3.34 -22.99
C ASP A 282 -4.61 -4.66 -22.83
N ALA A 283 -4.89 -5.30 -23.94
CA ALA A 283 -5.64 -6.57 -23.99
C ALA A 283 -4.98 -7.67 -23.17
N LEU A 284 -3.65 -7.68 -23.09
CA LEU A 284 -2.89 -8.65 -22.29
C LEU A 284 -3.17 -8.49 -20.78
N SER A 285 -3.21 -7.27 -20.27
CA SER A 285 -3.57 -7.03 -18.86
C SER A 285 -4.97 -7.53 -18.55
N ARG A 286 -5.93 -7.34 -19.45
CA ARG A 286 -7.28 -7.88 -19.28
C ARG A 286 -7.30 -9.40 -19.28
N GLU A 287 -6.62 -10.05 -20.21
CA GLU A 287 -6.52 -11.51 -20.29
C GLU A 287 -5.88 -12.08 -19.02
N ARG A 288 -4.81 -11.46 -18.52
CA ARG A 288 -4.13 -11.85 -17.28
C ARG A 288 -5.02 -11.64 -16.05
N PHE A 289 -5.72 -10.53 -15.99
CA PHE A 289 -6.69 -10.25 -14.92
C PHE A 289 -7.80 -11.31 -14.86
N ASP A 290 -8.40 -11.65 -16.02
CA ASP A 290 -9.46 -12.66 -16.10
C ASP A 290 -8.93 -14.05 -15.70
N ALA A 291 -7.67 -14.34 -16.01
CA ALA A 291 -6.97 -15.56 -15.58
C ALA A 291 -6.44 -15.52 -14.15
N ARG A 292 -6.72 -14.45 -13.38
CA ARG A 292 -6.19 -14.24 -12.04
C ARG A 292 -4.65 -14.24 -11.97
N ARG A 293 -3.97 -13.83 -13.05
CA ARG A 293 -2.52 -13.71 -13.14
C ARG A 293 -2.07 -12.28 -12.84
N PRO A 294 -0.92 -12.09 -12.20
CA PRO A 294 -0.35 -10.75 -12.03
C PRO A 294 -0.16 -10.04 -13.37
N PHE A 295 -0.46 -8.75 -13.44
CA PHE A 295 -0.30 -7.93 -14.62
C PHE A 295 0.39 -6.61 -14.32
N GLN A 296 1.20 -6.13 -15.26
CA GLN A 296 1.95 -4.89 -15.09
C GLN A 296 1.02 -3.67 -15.16
N VAL A 297 1.33 -2.66 -14.35
CA VAL A 297 0.60 -1.40 -14.28
C VAL A 297 1.56 -0.22 -14.17
N PHE A 298 1.10 0.98 -14.49
CA PHE A 298 1.86 2.20 -14.21
C PHE A 298 1.82 2.55 -12.73
N ALA A 299 0.66 2.50 -12.11
CA ALA A 299 0.48 2.81 -10.70
C ALA A 299 -0.61 1.95 -10.08
N CYS A 300 -0.42 1.55 -8.82
CA CYS A 300 -1.42 0.93 -7.97
C CYS A 300 -1.06 1.12 -6.49
N TRP A 301 -2.06 0.94 -5.62
CA TRP A 301 -1.88 0.80 -4.17
C TRP A 301 -2.83 -0.24 -3.61
N ASN A 302 -4.13 -0.04 -3.79
CA ASN A 302 -5.22 -1.02 -3.67
C ASN A 302 -5.25 -1.72 -2.30
N GLY A 303 -5.07 -0.96 -1.22
CA GLY A 303 -5.18 -1.44 0.15
C GLY A 303 -3.94 -2.13 0.73
N ALA A 304 -3.14 -2.85 -0.07
CA ALA A 304 -1.90 -3.47 0.39
C ALA A 304 -0.89 -3.63 -0.74
N VAL A 305 0.39 -3.42 -0.41
CA VAL A 305 1.50 -3.53 -1.36
C VAL A 305 2.72 -4.19 -0.71
N ALA A 306 3.52 -4.87 -1.54
CA ALA A 306 4.87 -5.28 -1.17
C ALA A 306 5.87 -4.66 -2.17
N PHE A 307 6.86 -3.92 -1.68
CA PHE A 307 7.83 -3.26 -2.55
C PHE A 307 9.26 -3.33 -2.02
N HIS A 308 10.20 -3.06 -2.91
CA HIS A 308 11.62 -3.09 -2.63
C HIS A 308 12.06 -1.84 -1.88
N ALA A 309 12.88 -1.97 -0.84
CA ALA A 309 13.37 -0.81 -0.10
C ALA A 309 14.40 0.03 -0.87
N ALA A 310 15.03 -0.54 -1.89
CA ALA A 310 16.10 0.13 -2.66
C ALA A 310 15.77 1.57 -3.08
N PRO A 311 14.58 1.91 -3.62
CA PRO A 311 14.25 3.28 -4.02
C PRO A 311 14.26 4.29 -2.88
N LEU A 312 14.12 3.83 -1.64
CA LEU A 312 14.10 4.69 -0.45
C LEU A 312 15.50 5.08 0.04
N PHE A 313 16.57 4.50 -0.55
CA PHE A 313 17.96 4.81 -0.26
C PHE A 313 18.57 5.71 -1.34
N ARG A 314 19.50 6.57 -0.94
CA ARG A 314 20.12 7.60 -1.80
C ARG A 314 20.83 7.05 -3.04
N THR A 315 21.40 5.86 -2.95
CA THR A 315 22.30 5.27 -3.95
C THR A 315 21.62 4.35 -4.97
N ALA A 316 20.33 4.11 -4.81
CA ALA A 316 19.65 3.13 -5.62
C ALA A 316 19.12 3.75 -6.93
N ILE A 317 19.97 3.76 -7.95
CA ILE A 317 19.53 3.91 -9.34
C ILE A 317 19.78 2.57 -10.01
N ARG A 318 18.75 2.03 -10.69
CA ARG A 318 18.93 0.82 -11.47
C ARG A 318 19.69 1.19 -12.76
N PRO A 319 20.91 0.67 -13.00
CA PRO A 319 21.65 0.98 -14.23
C PRO A 319 20.89 0.43 -15.46
N GLY A 320 21.01 1.13 -16.58
CA GLY A 320 20.55 0.65 -17.90
C GLY A 320 19.11 1.01 -18.28
N ILE A 321 18.37 1.77 -17.48
CA ILE A 321 17.05 2.28 -17.84
C ILE A 321 17.20 3.77 -18.16
N SER A 322 17.12 4.12 -19.44
CA SER A 322 17.10 5.50 -19.92
C SER A 322 15.73 5.79 -20.53
N TRP A 323 15.00 6.75 -19.99
CA TRP A 323 13.68 7.16 -20.49
C TRP A 323 13.78 8.18 -21.63
N SER A 324 14.83 8.98 -21.62
CA SER A 324 15.19 9.87 -22.71
C SER A 324 16.71 10.01 -22.78
N SER A 325 17.22 10.22 -23.97
CA SER A 325 18.64 10.49 -24.20
C SER A 325 19.09 11.79 -23.55
N ASP A 326 18.17 12.64 -23.13
CA ASP A 326 18.52 14.02 -22.99
C ASP A 326 18.55 14.59 -21.60
N VAL A 327 18.00 14.08 -20.56
CA VAL A 327 18.19 14.71 -19.24
C VAL A 327 17.47 13.99 -18.11
N ALA A 328 18.08 13.06 -17.51
CA ALA A 328 17.79 12.82 -16.11
C ALA A 328 18.62 13.81 -15.29
N ASP A 329 17.99 14.77 -14.68
CA ASP A 329 18.65 15.70 -13.76
C ASP A 329 19.39 14.88 -12.69
N PRO A 330 20.73 15.02 -12.58
CA PRO A 330 21.53 14.31 -11.58
C PRO A 330 21.03 14.53 -10.14
N ARG A 331 20.36 15.64 -9.86
CA ARG A 331 19.82 15.99 -8.54
C ARG A 331 18.61 15.13 -8.17
N HIS A 332 17.68 14.90 -9.09
CA HIS A 332 16.53 14.02 -8.88
C HIS A 332 16.90 12.54 -8.84
N LYS A 333 17.99 12.15 -9.52
CA LYS A 333 18.51 10.78 -9.47
C LYS A 333 19.10 10.39 -8.11
N ALA A 334 19.52 11.36 -7.33
CA ALA A 334 20.21 11.14 -6.06
C ALA A 334 19.27 11.10 -4.85
N ASP A 335 18.09 11.70 -4.95
CA ASP A 335 17.18 11.80 -3.80
C ASP A 335 16.37 10.51 -3.62
N PRO A 336 16.25 10.03 -2.39
CA PRO A 336 15.41 8.87 -2.08
C PRO A 336 13.94 9.14 -2.40
N VAL A 337 13.25 8.13 -2.95
CA VAL A 337 11.81 8.22 -3.16
C VAL A 337 11.09 8.36 -1.81
N ARG A 338 10.14 9.28 -1.76
CA ARG A 338 9.29 9.54 -0.60
C ARG A 338 7.85 9.77 -1.04
N PHE A 339 6.89 9.53 -0.15
CA PHE A 339 5.53 9.99 -0.39
C PHE A 339 5.51 11.51 -0.36
N ARG A 340 4.80 12.11 -1.30
CA ARG A 340 4.70 13.56 -1.48
C ARG A 340 3.36 13.98 -2.06
N ARG A 341 3.04 15.24 -2.00
CA ARG A 341 1.99 15.83 -2.81
C ARG A 341 2.55 16.23 -4.19
N ASN A 342 1.68 16.63 -5.09
CA ASN A 342 2.05 17.18 -6.38
C ASN A 342 2.82 18.52 -6.24
N MET A 343 3.72 18.78 -7.18
CA MET A 343 4.45 20.03 -7.32
C MET A 343 3.61 21.03 -8.13
N GLU A 344 2.67 21.68 -7.46
CA GLU A 344 1.67 22.55 -8.09
C GLU A 344 2.29 23.72 -8.84
N GLN A 345 3.37 24.29 -8.32
CA GLN A 345 4.12 25.38 -8.95
C GLN A 345 4.73 25.00 -10.31
N ASP A 346 5.01 23.70 -10.50
CA ASP A 346 5.58 23.17 -11.73
C ASP A 346 4.49 22.63 -12.65
N GLY A 347 3.23 22.88 -12.31
CA GLY A 347 2.07 22.43 -13.07
C GLY A 347 1.77 20.94 -12.97
N GLU A 348 2.39 20.22 -12.03
CA GLU A 348 2.16 18.79 -11.85
C GLU A 348 0.70 18.49 -11.53
N CYS A 349 0.16 17.46 -12.16
CA CYS A 349 -1.19 17.01 -11.90
C CYS A 349 -1.42 16.67 -10.42
N TYR A 350 -2.55 17.12 -9.89
CA TYR A 350 -3.01 16.72 -8.57
C TYR A 350 -3.49 15.26 -8.61
N MET A 351 -2.72 14.38 -8.01
CA MET A 351 -2.97 12.94 -7.89
C MET A 351 -2.74 12.50 -6.44
N GLY A 352 -3.24 11.32 -6.09
CA GLY A 352 -2.95 10.69 -4.81
C GLY A 352 -1.45 10.46 -4.61
N GLU A 353 -0.99 10.56 -3.36
CA GLU A 353 0.40 10.33 -3.00
C GLU A 353 0.93 8.95 -3.42
N PRO A 354 0.10 7.86 -3.51
CA PRO A 354 0.60 6.58 -4.02
C PRO A 354 0.83 6.58 -5.55
N THR A 355 0.02 7.33 -6.32
CA THR A 355 0.25 7.49 -7.76
C THR A 355 1.56 8.25 -8.02
N LEU A 356 1.81 9.31 -7.24
CA LEU A 356 3.05 10.08 -7.31
C LEU A 356 4.25 9.23 -6.87
N PHE A 357 4.08 8.37 -5.85
CA PHE A 357 5.10 7.43 -5.44
C PHE A 357 5.47 6.45 -6.58
N ALA A 358 4.48 5.87 -7.24
CA ALA A 358 4.70 5.01 -8.41
C ALA A 358 5.39 5.76 -9.56
N LYS A 359 4.97 7.00 -9.85
CA LYS A 359 5.61 7.89 -10.83
C LYS A 359 7.10 8.09 -10.50
N ASP A 360 7.43 8.38 -9.24
CA ASP A 360 8.80 8.58 -8.79
C ASP A 360 9.62 7.27 -8.83
N LEU A 361 8.98 6.10 -8.59
CA LEU A 361 9.59 4.79 -8.81
C LEU A 361 10.00 4.60 -10.27
N TRP A 362 9.09 4.85 -11.21
CA TRP A 362 9.38 4.78 -12.65
C TRP A 362 10.55 5.70 -13.01
N TYR A 363 10.53 6.94 -12.54
CA TYR A 363 11.59 7.91 -12.81
C TYR A 363 12.97 7.44 -12.32
N ARG A 364 13.00 6.64 -11.26
CA ARG A 364 14.21 6.02 -10.68
C ARG A 364 14.57 4.68 -11.29
N GLY A 365 13.82 4.21 -12.31
CA GLY A 365 14.03 2.92 -12.97
C GLY A 365 13.45 1.71 -12.23
N PHE A 366 12.54 1.93 -11.28
CA PHE A 366 11.83 0.89 -10.54
C PHE A 366 10.38 0.75 -11.03
N GLY A 367 10.22 0.54 -12.34
CA GLY A 367 8.90 0.49 -13.00
C GLY A 367 8.31 -0.91 -13.15
N LYS A 368 8.90 -1.96 -12.56
CA LYS A 368 8.31 -3.28 -12.54
C LYS A 368 7.23 -3.34 -11.47
N ILE A 369 6.10 -2.69 -11.73
CA ILE A 369 4.96 -2.58 -10.83
C ILE A 369 3.84 -3.49 -11.34
N ALA A 370 3.26 -4.34 -10.48
CA ALA A 370 2.20 -5.25 -10.87
C ALA A 370 1.04 -5.28 -9.87
N ALA A 371 -0.18 -5.39 -10.39
CA ALA A 371 -1.35 -5.78 -9.61
C ALA A 371 -1.47 -7.31 -9.57
N VAL A 372 -1.95 -7.84 -8.44
CA VAL A 372 -2.07 -9.28 -8.16
C VAL A 372 -3.55 -9.63 -7.92
N PRO A 373 -4.29 -10.05 -8.96
CA PRO A 373 -5.74 -10.26 -8.88
C PRO A 373 -6.19 -11.40 -7.95
N SER A 374 -5.29 -12.30 -7.57
CA SER A 374 -5.57 -13.34 -6.58
C SER A 374 -5.70 -12.78 -5.16
N VAL A 375 -5.19 -11.56 -4.90
CA VAL A 375 -5.26 -10.89 -3.60
C VAL A 375 -6.40 -9.85 -3.63
N ALA A 376 -7.57 -10.25 -3.15
CA ALA A 376 -8.77 -9.40 -3.11
C ALA A 376 -9.05 -8.93 -1.66
N LEU A 377 -9.15 -7.61 -1.45
CA LEU A 377 -9.27 -6.97 -0.15
C LEU A 377 -10.51 -6.08 -0.06
N SER A 378 -10.93 -5.72 1.16
CA SER A 378 -11.94 -4.72 1.43
C SER A 378 -11.67 -4.00 2.75
N TYR A 379 -12.38 -2.89 3.01
CA TYR A 379 -12.09 -1.96 4.12
C TYR A 379 -12.86 -2.25 5.41
N THR A 380 -13.79 -3.21 5.41
CA THR A 380 -14.47 -3.68 6.61
C THR A 380 -14.35 -5.20 6.74
N MET A 381 -14.52 -5.74 7.95
CA MET A 381 -14.55 -7.20 8.17
C MET A 381 -15.67 -7.86 7.37
N SER A 382 -16.88 -7.31 7.44
CA SER A 382 -18.07 -7.83 6.77
C SER A 382 -17.91 -7.86 5.24
N ASP A 383 -17.41 -6.77 4.66
CA ASP A 383 -17.19 -6.72 3.21
C ASP A 383 -15.98 -7.54 2.78
N GLY A 384 -14.96 -7.64 3.63
CA GLY A 384 -13.84 -8.55 3.42
C GLY A 384 -14.29 -10.01 3.29
N GLU A 385 -15.15 -10.45 4.20
CA GLU A 385 -15.76 -11.79 4.13
C GLU A 385 -16.58 -12.00 2.85
N LYS A 386 -17.42 -11.02 2.47
CA LYS A 386 -18.21 -11.07 1.23
C LYS A 386 -17.29 -11.12 -0.01
N ILE A 387 -16.26 -10.28 -0.06
CA ILE A 387 -15.32 -10.26 -1.17
C ILE A 387 -14.57 -11.59 -1.30
N LYS A 388 -14.15 -12.19 -0.20
CA LYS A 388 -13.53 -13.52 -0.23
C LYS A 388 -14.49 -14.59 -0.75
N LYS A 389 -15.78 -14.52 -0.42
CA LYS A 389 -16.80 -15.43 -1.00
C LYS A 389 -17.01 -15.23 -2.50
N VAL A 390 -16.90 -13.99 -3.00
CA VAL A 390 -17.14 -13.65 -4.42
C VAL A 390 -15.88 -13.85 -5.27
N LYS A 391 -14.73 -13.40 -4.79
CA LYS A 391 -13.46 -13.41 -5.52
C LYS A 391 -12.57 -14.62 -5.19
N GLY A 392 -12.88 -15.35 -4.12
CA GLY A 392 -12.07 -16.43 -3.60
C GLY A 392 -10.90 -15.96 -2.73
N PHE A 393 -10.36 -16.89 -1.97
CA PHE A 393 -9.08 -16.74 -1.29
C PHE A 393 -7.93 -16.99 -2.27
N VAL A 394 -6.72 -16.59 -1.89
CA VAL A 394 -5.53 -16.90 -2.70
C VAL A 394 -5.40 -18.40 -2.94
N SER A 395 -5.60 -19.23 -1.90
CA SER A 395 -5.59 -20.70 -1.99
C SER A 395 -6.58 -21.27 -3.00
N ASP A 396 -7.75 -20.64 -3.20
CA ASP A 396 -8.73 -21.06 -4.22
C ASP A 396 -8.19 -20.85 -5.65
N VAL A 397 -7.33 -19.84 -5.83
CA VAL A 397 -6.75 -19.49 -7.14
C VAL A 397 -5.49 -20.29 -7.42
N VAL A 398 -4.60 -20.39 -6.43
CA VAL A 398 -3.28 -21.03 -6.62
C VAL A 398 -3.30 -22.53 -6.32
N GLY A 399 -4.28 -23.02 -5.56
CA GLY A 399 -4.38 -24.43 -5.15
C GLY A 399 -3.13 -24.90 -4.39
N ASP A 400 -2.70 -26.13 -4.67
CA ASP A 400 -1.51 -26.75 -4.08
C ASP A 400 -0.20 -26.41 -4.82
N LYS A 401 -0.20 -25.35 -5.67
CA LYS A 401 1.00 -24.95 -6.42
C LYS A 401 2.13 -24.57 -5.48
N GLY A 402 3.35 -24.97 -5.89
CA GLY A 402 4.58 -24.58 -5.21
C GLY A 402 5.02 -23.14 -5.52
N PRO A 403 6.30 -22.82 -5.28
CA PRO A 403 6.85 -21.50 -5.53
C PRO A 403 7.11 -21.21 -7.01
N GLU A 404 7.06 -22.23 -7.86
CA GLU A 404 7.31 -22.10 -9.30
C GLU A 404 6.16 -21.34 -9.96
N LEU A 405 6.50 -20.48 -10.93
CA LEU A 405 5.51 -19.78 -11.73
C LEU A 405 4.82 -20.77 -12.69
N ASP A 406 3.50 -20.64 -12.81
CA ASP A 406 2.69 -21.41 -13.74
C ASP A 406 2.74 -20.75 -15.13
N GLU A 407 3.13 -21.51 -16.14
CA GLU A 407 3.31 -20.99 -17.49
C GLU A 407 2.15 -21.37 -18.43
N THR A 408 1.11 -22.07 -17.93
CA THR A 408 0.00 -22.58 -18.78
C THR A 408 -1.37 -22.29 -18.18
N PRO A 409 -2.40 -22.00 -18.99
CA PRO A 409 -2.33 -21.63 -20.43
C PRO A 409 -1.84 -20.21 -20.65
N ILE A 410 -2.03 -19.30 -19.64
CA ILE A 410 -1.55 -17.92 -19.62
C ILE A 410 -0.38 -17.87 -18.65
N PRO A 411 0.83 -17.50 -19.09
CA PRO A 411 2.00 -17.47 -18.21
C PRO A 411 1.78 -16.62 -16.97
N GLU A 412 2.14 -17.13 -15.79
CA GLU A 412 2.16 -16.34 -14.56
C GLU A 412 3.27 -15.31 -14.61
N ARG A 413 4.39 -15.63 -15.26
CA ARG A 413 5.52 -14.74 -15.46
C ARG A 413 5.11 -13.51 -16.28
N ILE A 414 5.50 -12.33 -15.78
CA ILE A 414 5.30 -11.05 -16.47
C ILE A 414 6.45 -10.83 -17.44
N SER A 415 6.12 -10.55 -18.70
CA SER A 415 7.06 -9.93 -19.64
C SER A 415 7.07 -8.43 -19.41
N TRP A 416 8.06 -7.94 -18.67
CA TRP A 416 8.12 -6.56 -18.22
C TRP A 416 8.37 -5.57 -19.37
N GLN A 417 7.48 -4.59 -19.51
CA GLN A 417 7.77 -3.38 -20.27
C GLN A 417 8.59 -2.43 -19.37
N LEU A 418 9.75 -2.00 -19.84
CA LEU A 418 10.65 -1.15 -19.06
C LEU A 418 10.47 0.35 -19.36
N THR A 419 9.63 0.71 -20.30
CA THR A 419 9.28 2.10 -20.63
C THR A 419 7.91 2.43 -20.08
N PRO A 420 7.74 3.57 -19.39
CA PRO A 420 6.42 4.02 -18.94
C PRO A 420 5.53 4.43 -20.11
N PRO A 421 4.22 4.61 -19.90
CA PRO A 421 3.35 5.20 -20.91
C PRO A 421 3.80 6.64 -21.23
N LYS A 422 3.54 7.13 -22.44
CA LYS A 422 3.86 8.52 -22.79
C LYS A 422 3.08 9.53 -21.96
N GLU A 423 1.82 9.23 -21.71
CA GLU A 423 0.89 10.05 -20.97
C GLU A 423 0.10 9.21 -19.97
N VAL A 424 -0.37 9.85 -18.93
CA VAL A 424 -1.25 9.26 -17.91
C VAL A 424 -2.47 10.13 -17.72
N LEU A 425 -3.61 9.51 -17.41
CA LEU A 425 -4.84 10.24 -17.14
C LEU A 425 -4.73 10.95 -15.78
N CYS A 426 -4.73 12.28 -15.83
CA CYS A 426 -4.84 13.18 -14.69
C CYS A 426 -6.32 13.46 -14.41
N ALA A 427 -6.77 13.16 -13.21
CA ALA A 427 -8.13 13.46 -12.76
C ALA A 427 -8.09 14.12 -11.39
N ARG A 428 -7.86 15.44 -11.33
CA ARG A 428 -8.05 16.22 -10.10
C ARG A 428 -9.49 16.09 -9.62
N THR A 429 -10.42 16.22 -10.56
CA THR A 429 -11.81 15.79 -10.47
C THR A 429 -12.14 15.06 -11.77
N TRP A 430 -13.19 14.24 -11.77
CA TRP A 430 -13.61 13.55 -13.00
C TRP A 430 -14.07 14.51 -14.11
N GLN A 431 -14.61 15.67 -13.73
CA GLN A 431 -15.02 16.72 -14.66
C GLN A 431 -13.86 17.38 -15.39
N THR A 432 -12.67 17.40 -14.77
CA THR A 432 -11.48 18.10 -15.26
C THR A 432 -10.37 17.14 -15.68
N GLN A 433 -10.71 15.87 -15.91
CA GLN A 433 -9.72 14.87 -16.32
C GLN A 433 -9.09 15.21 -17.68
N LYS A 434 -7.79 14.96 -17.81
CA LYS A 434 -6.99 15.21 -19.00
C LYS A 434 -5.77 14.30 -19.03
N TRP A 435 -5.27 14.05 -20.22
CA TRP A 435 -3.99 13.36 -20.39
C TRP A 435 -2.84 14.33 -20.17
N VAL A 436 -1.82 13.87 -19.46
CA VAL A 436 -0.59 14.63 -19.18
C VAL A 436 0.63 13.74 -19.38
N PRO A 437 1.79 14.28 -19.77
CA PRO A 437 3.04 13.50 -19.78
C PRO A 437 3.27 12.80 -18.44
N TRP A 438 3.66 11.52 -18.48
CA TRP A 438 3.85 10.73 -17.26
C TRP A 438 4.91 11.35 -16.33
N ASP A 439 5.94 11.97 -16.90
CA ASP A 439 7.08 12.58 -16.23
C ASP A 439 6.92 14.09 -15.98
N GLN A 440 5.71 14.62 -16.14
CA GLN A 440 5.39 16.02 -15.88
C GLN A 440 6.01 16.49 -14.55
N SER A 441 6.74 17.62 -14.57
CA SER A 441 7.42 18.24 -13.42
C SER A 441 8.60 17.46 -12.83
N LEU A 442 9.05 16.37 -13.46
CA LEU A 442 10.27 15.65 -13.05
C LEU A 442 11.53 16.15 -13.79
N HIS A 443 11.36 16.96 -14.82
CA HIS A 443 12.44 17.65 -15.52
C HIS A 443 12.48 19.11 -15.06
N GLU A 444 13.66 19.64 -14.75
CA GLU A 444 13.80 21.08 -14.61
C GLU A 444 13.45 21.74 -15.95
N THR A 445 12.60 22.74 -15.88
CA THR A 445 12.49 23.71 -16.98
C THR A 445 13.83 24.42 -17.07
N SER A 446 14.65 24.02 -18.03
CA SER A 446 15.92 24.68 -18.40
C SER A 446 15.70 26.09 -18.98
N GLU A 447 14.53 26.65 -18.80
CA GLU A 447 14.15 27.96 -19.28
C GLU A 447 13.63 28.83 -18.12
N LYS A 448 14.53 29.22 -17.22
CA LYS A 448 14.42 30.46 -16.46
C LYS A 448 15.81 31.02 -16.21
N ASN A 449 16.38 31.59 -17.23
CA ASN A 449 17.37 32.69 -17.17
C ASN A 449 16.94 33.79 -18.09
#